data_376304e5511c15b3e10b7c1d7675be79
#
_entry.id   376304e5511c15b3e10b7c1d7675be79
#
_cell.length_a   1.000
_cell.length_b   1.000
_cell.length_c   1.000
_cell.angle_alpha   90.00
_cell.angle_beta   90.00
_cell.angle_gamma   90.00
#
_symmetry.space_group_name_H-M   'P 1'
#
loop_
_entity.id
_entity.type
_entity.pdbx_description
1 polymer ?
#
loop_
_entity_poly.entity_id
_entity_poly.type
_entity_poly.pdbx_seq_one_letter_code
_entity_poly.pdbx_strand_id
1 'polypeptide(L)'
;NFTKPTENKPALLTFNEVETFLHEFGHSLHGMFANSTYESLSGTNVYWDFVELPSQIMENFAIEKDFLNTFARHYQTGENLPEELMKRMVDAANFNAAYACLRQVSFGLLDMAWYTRHTPFEGDVKEYEQKAWAKAQILPVVKDACMSTQFSHIFSGGYSAGYYSYKWAEVLDADAFSLFKQKGIFNRDVAGSFRQNILSKGGTEHPMTLYKRFRGQEPTIDALLIRNGIKN
;
A
#
# COMPACT_ATOMS: atom_id res chain seq x y z
N ASN A 1 -3.54 -16.43 -0.47
CA ASN A 1 -4.63 -17.42 -0.41
C ASN A 1 -5.97 -16.71 -0.51
N PHE A 2 -6.65 -16.90 -1.64
CA PHE A 2 -7.97 -16.31 -1.87
C PHE A 2 -9.10 -17.25 -1.47
N THR A 3 -10.28 -16.67 -1.24
CA THR A 3 -11.51 -17.39 -0.99
C THR A 3 -11.75 -18.44 -2.10
N LYS A 4 -11.91 -19.69 -1.70
CA LYS A 4 -12.11 -20.81 -2.63
C LYS A 4 -13.57 -20.91 -3.05
N PRO A 5 -13.85 -21.44 -4.25
CA PRO A 5 -15.23 -21.78 -4.64
C PRO A 5 -15.77 -22.89 -3.74
N THR A 6 -17.08 -22.95 -3.63
CA THR A 6 -17.82 -24.07 -3.03
C THR A 6 -18.59 -24.81 -4.12
N GLU A 7 -19.19 -25.94 -3.75
CA GLU A 7 -20.00 -26.75 -4.68
C GLU A 7 -21.10 -25.94 -5.38
N ASN A 8 -21.69 -24.94 -4.68
CA ASN A 8 -22.83 -24.17 -5.13
C ASN A 8 -22.53 -22.69 -5.43
N LYS A 9 -21.27 -22.25 -5.27
CA LYS A 9 -20.88 -20.85 -5.52
C LYS A 9 -19.48 -20.76 -6.12
N PRO A 10 -19.26 -19.88 -7.12
CA PRO A 10 -17.93 -19.58 -7.60
C PRO A 10 -17.08 -18.92 -6.49
N ALA A 11 -15.79 -18.79 -6.72
CA ALA A 11 -14.93 -17.98 -5.87
C ALA A 11 -15.39 -16.53 -5.91
N LEU A 12 -15.87 -16.00 -4.78
CA LEU A 12 -16.27 -14.61 -4.62
C LEU A 12 -15.24 -13.95 -3.70
N LEU A 13 -14.41 -13.10 -4.27
CA LEU A 13 -13.37 -12.42 -3.51
C LEU A 13 -13.99 -11.35 -2.60
N THR A 14 -13.45 -11.23 -1.39
CA THR A 14 -13.71 -10.08 -0.53
C THR A 14 -13.04 -8.83 -1.11
N PHE A 15 -13.45 -7.65 -0.65
CA PHE A 15 -12.82 -6.40 -1.08
C PHE A 15 -11.31 -6.39 -0.80
N ASN A 16 -10.88 -6.80 0.38
CA ASN A 16 -9.46 -6.89 0.75
C ASN A 16 -8.68 -7.86 -0.15
N GLU A 17 -9.30 -8.97 -0.60
CA GLU A 17 -8.66 -9.89 -1.54
C GLU A 17 -8.48 -9.25 -2.93
N VAL A 18 -9.41 -8.40 -3.35
CA VAL A 18 -9.27 -7.62 -4.60
C VAL A 18 -8.17 -6.57 -4.47
N GLU A 19 -8.12 -5.84 -3.34
CA GLU A 19 -7.02 -4.90 -3.05
C GLU A 19 -5.67 -5.61 -3.06
N THR A 20 -5.54 -6.73 -2.34
CA THR A 20 -4.30 -7.53 -2.32
C THR A 20 -3.92 -7.99 -3.74
N PHE A 21 -4.88 -8.45 -4.54
CA PHE A 21 -4.61 -8.84 -5.92
C PHE A 21 -4.05 -7.68 -6.74
N LEU A 22 -4.63 -6.49 -6.61
CA LEU A 22 -4.18 -5.30 -7.32
C LEU A 22 -2.81 -4.84 -6.82
N HIS A 23 -2.56 -4.92 -5.51
CA HIS A 23 -1.27 -4.66 -4.90
C HIS A 23 -0.16 -5.54 -5.51
N GLU A 24 -0.32 -6.85 -5.46
CA GLU A 24 0.65 -7.80 -6.02
C GLU A 24 0.79 -7.65 -7.53
N PHE A 25 -0.29 -7.29 -8.22
CA PHE A 25 -0.23 -6.98 -9.65
C PHE A 25 0.57 -5.70 -9.92
N GLY A 26 0.54 -4.72 -9.04
CA GLY A 26 1.39 -3.52 -9.11
C GLY A 26 2.89 -3.86 -9.05
N HIS A 27 3.31 -4.75 -8.16
CA HIS A 27 4.68 -5.28 -8.15
C HIS A 27 4.99 -6.04 -9.44
N SER A 28 4.05 -6.84 -9.92
CA SER A 28 4.20 -7.56 -11.19
C SER A 28 4.39 -6.62 -12.37
N LEU A 29 3.64 -5.52 -12.45
CA LEU A 29 3.80 -4.48 -13.47
C LEU A 29 5.17 -3.81 -13.38
N HIS A 30 5.67 -3.56 -12.17
CA HIS A 30 7.01 -3.00 -11.96
C HIS A 30 8.10 -3.92 -12.52
N GLY A 31 7.95 -5.23 -12.34
CA GLY A 31 8.84 -6.23 -12.95
C GLY A 31 8.69 -6.34 -14.47
N MET A 32 7.45 -6.48 -14.96
CA MET A 32 7.17 -6.71 -16.39
C MET A 32 7.53 -5.51 -17.29
N PHE A 33 7.41 -4.30 -16.79
CA PHE A 33 7.75 -3.10 -17.56
C PHE A 33 9.19 -2.60 -17.35
N ALA A 34 9.97 -3.31 -16.55
CA ALA A 34 11.38 -2.95 -16.32
C ALA A 34 12.15 -2.87 -17.64
N ASN A 35 12.90 -1.79 -17.80
CA ASN A 35 13.73 -1.53 -18.96
C ASN A 35 15.04 -0.88 -18.51
N SER A 36 15.90 -1.68 -17.89
CA SER A 36 17.23 -1.26 -17.42
C SER A 36 18.31 -2.15 -18.02
N THR A 37 19.50 -1.61 -18.18
CA THR A 37 20.65 -2.35 -18.72
C THR A 37 21.17 -3.39 -17.73
N TYR A 38 21.08 -3.08 -16.43
CA TYR A 38 21.62 -3.93 -15.37
C TYR A 38 20.48 -4.58 -14.59
N GLU A 39 20.55 -5.91 -14.43
CA GLU A 39 19.58 -6.70 -13.68
C GLU A 39 19.43 -6.22 -12.23
N SER A 40 20.54 -5.89 -11.58
CA SER A 40 20.56 -5.39 -10.19
C SER A 40 19.84 -4.06 -9.97
N LEU A 41 19.50 -3.34 -11.05
CA LEU A 41 18.73 -2.09 -11.03
C LEU A 41 17.34 -2.24 -11.67
N SER A 42 16.93 -3.47 -11.98
CA SER A 42 15.70 -3.75 -12.73
C SER A 42 14.50 -3.96 -11.82
N GLY A 43 13.32 -3.56 -12.27
CA GLY A 43 12.05 -3.82 -11.62
C GLY A 43 12.00 -3.31 -10.19
N THR A 44 11.76 -4.22 -9.25
CA THR A 44 11.62 -3.94 -7.81
C THR A 44 12.95 -3.72 -7.09
N ASN A 45 14.10 -3.78 -7.79
CA ASN A 45 15.40 -3.43 -7.21
C ASN A 45 15.56 -1.90 -7.11
N VAL A 46 14.79 -1.30 -6.24
CA VAL A 46 14.71 0.15 -5.97
C VAL A 46 15.03 0.43 -4.50
N TYR A 47 15.13 1.71 -4.14
CA TYR A 47 15.14 2.09 -2.73
C TYR A 47 13.92 1.51 -2.01
N TRP A 48 14.13 1.04 -0.80
CA TRP A 48 13.13 0.29 -0.02
C TRP A 48 11.85 1.07 0.21
N ASP A 49 11.97 2.36 0.47
CA ASP A 49 10.83 3.27 0.67
C ASP A 49 10.14 3.73 -0.62
N PHE A 50 10.50 3.14 -1.76
CA PHE A 50 9.87 3.39 -3.05
C PHE A 50 9.24 2.15 -3.67
N VAL A 51 9.57 0.96 -3.17
CA VAL A 51 9.13 -0.32 -3.77
C VAL A 51 7.61 -0.49 -3.72
N GLU A 52 6.94 0.08 -2.72
CA GLU A 52 5.50 -0.05 -2.54
C GLU A 52 4.66 0.98 -3.33
N LEU A 53 5.29 1.97 -3.99
CA LEU A 53 4.52 2.91 -4.81
C LEU A 53 3.75 2.23 -5.95
N PRO A 54 4.35 1.32 -6.76
CA PRO A 54 3.62 0.64 -7.83
C PRO A 54 2.52 -0.30 -7.35
N SER A 55 2.67 -0.92 -6.19
CA SER A 55 1.68 -1.81 -5.61
C SER A 55 0.51 -1.02 -5.01
N GLN A 56 0.79 -0.06 -4.14
CA GLN A 56 -0.24 0.71 -3.45
C GLN A 56 -1.03 1.64 -4.39
N ILE A 57 -0.43 2.17 -5.46
CA ILE A 57 -1.19 2.97 -6.42
C ILE A 57 -2.29 2.14 -7.12
N MET A 58 -2.05 0.84 -7.33
CA MET A 58 -3.04 -0.04 -7.94
C MET A 58 -4.25 -0.30 -7.03
N GLU A 59 -4.07 -0.30 -5.72
CA GLU A 59 -5.16 -0.44 -4.75
C GLU A 59 -6.22 0.66 -4.92
N ASN A 60 -5.80 1.89 -5.26
CA ASN A 60 -6.72 3.02 -5.45
C ASN A 60 -7.76 2.77 -6.56
N PHE A 61 -7.47 1.94 -7.55
CA PHE A 61 -8.44 1.59 -8.59
C PHE A 61 -9.60 0.76 -8.03
N ALA A 62 -9.40 0.01 -6.93
CA ALA A 62 -10.41 -0.89 -6.36
C ALA A 62 -11.68 -0.17 -5.88
N ILE A 63 -11.64 1.14 -5.68
CA ILE A 63 -12.79 1.95 -5.27
C ILE A 63 -13.32 2.88 -6.37
N GLU A 64 -12.70 2.87 -7.55
CA GLU A 64 -13.13 3.72 -8.67
C GLU A 64 -14.24 3.05 -9.48
N LYS A 65 -15.38 3.74 -9.61
CA LYS A 65 -16.58 3.22 -10.28
C LYS A 65 -16.29 2.72 -11.69
N ASP A 66 -15.56 3.51 -12.48
CA ASP A 66 -15.28 3.18 -13.86
C ASP A 66 -14.43 1.92 -13.98
N PHE A 67 -13.49 1.72 -13.05
CA PHE A 67 -12.69 0.50 -12.99
C PHE A 67 -13.54 -0.71 -12.55
N LEU A 68 -14.30 -0.57 -11.49
CA LEU A 68 -15.18 -1.63 -10.98
C LEU A 68 -16.19 -2.07 -12.05
N ASN A 69 -16.74 -1.15 -12.83
CA ASN A 69 -17.68 -1.45 -13.91
C ASN A 69 -17.06 -2.31 -15.04
N THR A 70 -15.75 -2.44 -15.11
CA THR A 70 -15.11 -3.30 -16.11
C THR A 70 -15.25 -4.79 -15.78
N PHE A 71 -15.36 -5.16 -14.50
CA PHE A 71 -15.37 -6.57 -14.07
C PHE A 71 -16.33 -6.90 -12.92
N ALA A 72 -16.64 -5.95 -12.02
CA ALA A 72 -17.42 -6.20 -10.82
C ALA A 72 -18.91 -6.35 -11.15
N ARG A 73 -19.31 -7.57 -11.47
CA ARG A 73 -20.69 -7.94 -11.85
C ARG A 73 -21.26 -9.00 -10.94
N HIS A 74 -22.55 -8.91 -10.69
CA HIS A 74 -23.24 -9.94 -9.92
C HIS A 74 -23.15 -11.29 -10.66
N TYR A 75 -22.63 -12.31 -9.98
CA TYR A 75 -22.25 -13.58 -10.61
C TYR A 75 -23.40 -14.38 -11.22
N GLN A 76 -24.66 -14.10 -10.83
CA GLN A 76 -25.85 -14.74 -11.39
C GLN A 76 -26.59 -13.84 -12.39
N THR A 77 -26.76 -12.54 -12.08
CA THR A 77 -27.56 -11.62 -12.90
C THR A 77 -26.73 -10.87 -13.94
N GLY A 78 -25.42 -10.75 -13.76
CA GLY A 78 -24.54 -9.97 -14.61
C GLY A 78 -24.64 -8.45 -14.42
N GLU A 79 -25.46 -7.99 -13.48
CA GLU A 79 -25.62 -6.56 -13.16
C GLU A 79 -24.35 -5.97 -12.55
N ASN A 80 -24.09 -4.70 -12.83
CA ASN A 80 -22.98 -3.97 -12.21
C ASN A 80 -23.18 -3.80 -10.72
N LEU A 81 -22.06 -3.60 -10.00
CA LEU A 81 -22.09 -3.25 -8.58
C LEU A 81 -22.88 -1.94 -8.40
N PRO A 82 -23.94 -1.90 -7.55
CA PRO A 82 -24.74 -0.70 -7.31
C PRO A 82 -23.90 0.44 -6.71
N GLU A 83 -24.15 1.69 -7.16
CA GLU A 83 -23.45 2.88 -6.65
C GLU A 83 -23.59 3.06 -5.14
N GLU A 84 -24.75 2.74 -4.59
CA GLU A 84 -25.00 2.77 -3.14
C GLU A 84 -24.03 1.86 -2.38
N LEU A 85 -23.75 0.67 -2.90
CA LEU A 85 -22.78 -0.23 -2.28
C LEU A 85 -21.35 0.28 -2.43
N MET A 86 -20.97 0.87 -3.59
CA MET A 86 -19.67 1.49 -3.77
C MET A 86 -19.45 2.63 -2.77
N LYS A 87 -20.45 3.50 -2.59
CA LYS A 87 -20.38 4.57 -1.60
C LYS A 87 -20.18 4.01 -0.19
N ARG A 88 -20.93 2.99 0.19
CA ARG A 88 -20.81 2.35 1.52
C ARG A 88 -19.43 1.70 1.72
N MET A 89 -18.81 1.17 0.66
CA MET A 89 -17.44 0.64 0.73
C MET A 89 -16.44 1.75 1.07
N VAL A 90 -16.53 2.90 0.40
CA VAL A 90 -15.66 4.06 0.67
C VAL A 90 -15.89 4.61 2.09
N ASP A 91 -17.14 4.76 2.50
CA ASP A 91 -17.49 5.23 3.85
C ASP A 91 -16.94 4.27 4.93
N ALA A 92 -17.03 2.95 4.69
CA ALA A 92 -16.51 1.93 5.60
C ALA A 92 -14.97 1.95 5.69
N ALA A 93 -14.27 2.19 4.58
CA ALA A 93 -12.80 2.28 4.55
C ALA A 93 -12.30 3.44 5.43
N ASN A 94 -13.06 4.54 5.51
CA ASN A 94 -12.69 5.72 6.31
C ASN A 94 -13.09 5.62 7.79
N PHE A 95 -13.92 4.66 8.18
CA PHE A 95 -14.46 4.56 9.54
C PHE A 95 -13.37 4.49 10.62
N ASN A 96 -12.32 3.72 10.41
CA ASN A 96 -11.21 3.54 11.34
C ASN A 96 -9.86 4.04 10.78
N ALA A 97 -9.86 4.97 9.82
CA ALA A 97 -8.65 5.42 9.13
C ALA A 97 -7.57 5.95 10.10
N ALA A 98 -7.96 6.72 11.13
CA ALA A 98 -7.02 7.21 12.13
C ALA A 98 -6.38 6.08 12.95
N TYR A 99 -7.17 5.07 13.36
CA TYR A 99 -6.63 3.91 14.05
C TYR A 99 -5.69 3.10 13.15
N ALA A 100 -6.08 2.86 11.92
CA ALA A 100 -5.25 2.14 10.93
C ALA A 100 -3.92 2.88 10.71
N CYS A 101 -3.95 4.20 10.60
CA CYS A 101 -2.73 5.02 10.49
C CYS A 101 -1.83 4.85 11.72
N LEU A 102 -2.37 5.00 12.93
CA LEU A 102 -1.59 4.82 14.17
C LEU A 102 -1.05 3.39 14.30
N ARG A 103 -1.80 2.39 13.84
CA ARG A 103 -1.33 1.00 13.79
C ARG A 103 -0.09 0.86 12.92
N GLN A 104 -0.06 1.45 11.72
CA GLN A 104 1.11 1.45 10.85
C GLN A 104 2.28 2.21 11.48
N VAL A 105 2.03 3.36 12.09
CA VAL A 105 3.05 4.11 12.83
C VAL A 105 3.62 3.29 13.98
N SER A 106 2.80 2.53 14.71
CA SER A 106 3.27 1.67 15.80
C SER A 106 4.24 0.60 15.29
N PHE A 107 3.97 0.01 14.14
CA PHE A 107 4.88 -0.96 13.51
C PHE A 107 6.22 -0.34 13.12
N GLY A 108 6.21 0.86 12.54
CA GLY A 108 7.45 1.59 12.24
C GLY A 108 8.26 1.95 13.49
N LEU A 109 7.58 2.37 14.57
CA LEU A 109 8.25 2.63 15.86
C LEU A 109 8.89 1.36 16.44
N LEU A 110 8.20 0.24 16.38
CA LEU A 110 8.71 -1.05 16.83
C LEU A 110 9.90 -1.53 16.00
N ASP A 111 9.81 -1.42 14.67
CA ASP A 111 10.90 -1.73 13.75
C ASP A 111 12.15 -0.91 14.08
N MET A 112 12.03 0.41 14.16
CA MET A 112 13.15 1.28 14.50
C MET A 112 13.70 1.00 15.90
N ALA A 113 12.86 0.67 16.88
CA ALA A 113 13.33 0.32 18.21
C ALA A 113 14.22 -0.94 18.19
N TRP A 114 13.86 -1.95 17.38
CA TRP A 114 14.70 -3.14 17.24
C TRP A 114 16.03 -2.86 16.52
N TYR A 115 16.02 -2.10 15.44
CA TYR A 115 17.18 -1.95 14.54
C TYR A 115 18.09 -0.74 14.81
N THR A 116 17.73 0.16 15.73
CA THR A 116 18.63 1.23 16.23
C THR A 116 19.44 0.82 17.47
N ARG A 117 19.33 -0.43 17.91
CA ARG A 117 20.10 -0.96 19.03
C ARG A 117 21.55 -1.22 18.64
N HIS A 118 22.46 -0.95 19.56
CA HIS A 118 23.89 -1.20 19.40
C HIS A 118 24.37 -2.42 20.18
N THR A 119 23.51 -3.03 20.99
CA THR A 119 23.82 -4.18 21.84
C THR A 119 22.76 -5.27 21.69
N PRO A 120 23.10 -6.55 21.93
CA PRO A 120 22.13 -7.63 22.01
C PRO A 120 21.01 -7.29 23.00
N PHE A 121 19.80 -7.79 22.71
CA PHE A 121 18.68 -7.59 23.61
C PHE A 121 18.73 -8.59 24.77
N GLU A 122 18.59 -8.07 25.97
CA GLU A 122 18.40 -8.85 27.18
C GLU A 122 17.17 -8.30 27.91
N GLY A 123 16.17 -9.12 28.16
CA GLY A 123 14.96 -8.72 28.87
C GLY A 123 13.67 -9.32 28.31
N ASP A 124 12.54 -8.81 28.78
CA ASP A 124 11.23 -9.22 28.33
C ASP A 124 10.83 -8.53 27.02
N VAL A 125 10.57 -9.31 25.98
CA VAL A 125 10.24 -8.83 24.63
C VAL A 125 8.93 -8.06 24.62
N LYS A 126 7.91 -8.49 25.40
CA LYS A 126 6.62 -7.80 25.47
C LYS A 126 6.75 -6.43 26.11
N GLU A 127 7.49 -6.32 27.20
CA GLU A 127 7.74 -5.02 27.83
C GLU A 127 8.51 -4.07 26.91
N TYR A 128 9.49 -4.61 26.18
CA TYR A 128 10.24 -3.82 25.20
C TYR A 128 9.32 -3.30 24.08
N GLU A 129 8.52 -4.17 23.49
CA GLU A 129 7.54 -3.84 22.46
C GLU A 129 6.56 -2.75 22.95
N GLN A 130 5.97 -2.93 24.13
CA GLN A 130 5.03 -1.98 24.70
C GLN A 130 5.65 -0.59 24.90
N LYS A 131 6.90 -0.52 25.34
CA LYS A 131 7.64 0.74 25.46
C LYS A 131 7.94 1.37 24.09
N ALA A 132 8.31 0.55 23.10
CA ALA A 132 8.69 1.02 21.77
C ALA A 132 7.55 1.77 21.06
N TRP A 133 6.35 1.26 21.12
CA TRP A 133 5.19 1.86 20.44
C TRP A 133 4.18 2.59 21.33
N ALA A 134 4.53 2.81 22.61
CA ALA A 134 3.61 3.43 23.58
C ALA A 134 2.96 4.73 23.09
N LYS A 135 3.67 5.55 22.30
CA LYS A 135 3.17 6.82 21.77
C LYS A 135 2.06 6.65 20.71
N ALA A 136 1.98 5.49 20.08
CA ALA A 136 0.96 5.16 19.08
C ALA A 136 -0.12 4.21 19.64
N GLN A 137 -0.02 3.78 20.88
CA GLN A 137 -0.94 2.86 21.53
C GLN A 137 -2.16 3.63 22.07
N ILE A 138 -3.32 3.48 21.42
CA ILE A 138 -4.57 4.13 21.81
C ILE A 138 -5.63 3.17 22.35
N LEU A 139 -5.44 1.85 22.17
CA LEU A 139 -6.32 0.82 22.68
C LEU A 139 -5.62 0.02 23.79
N PRO A 140 -6.37 -0.60 24.69
CA PRO A 140 -5.79 -1.48 25.70
C PRO A 140 -4.92 -2.57 25.08
N VAL A 141 -3.83 -2.91 25.76
CA VAL A 141 -2.96 -4.01 25.36
C VAL A 141 -3.72 -5.33 25.54
N VAL A 142 -3.71 -6.17 24.53
CA VAL A 142 -4.26 -7.55 24.64
C VAL A 142 -3.24 -8.39 25.40
N LYS A 143 -3.67 -8.97 26.52
CA LYS A 143 -2.85 -9.88 27.32
C LYS A 143 -2.33 -11.02 26.43
N ASP A 144 -1.08 -11.36 26.56
CA ASP A 144 -0.41 -12.44 25.81
C ASP A 144 -0.20 -12.22 24.30
N ALA A 145 -0.62 -11.08 23.75
CA ALA A 145 -0.21 -10.68 22.41
C ALA A 145 1.24 -10.17 22.41
N CYS A 146 2.00 -10.53 21.37
CA CYS A 146 3.35 -10.03 21.14
C CYS A 146 3.60 -9.98 19.64
N MET A 147 3.66 -8.78 19.07
CA MET A 147 3.87 -8.59 17.63
C MET A 147 5.28 -8.97 17.20
N SER A 148 6.28 -8.67 18.03
CA SER A 148 7.69 -8.95 17.74
C SER A 148 7.95 -10.43 17.42
N THR A 149 7.20 -11.35 18.02
CA THR A 149 7.39 -12.80 17.80
C THR A 149 6.80 -13.32 16.49
N GLN A 150 6.00 -12.51 15.79
CA GLN A 150 5.36 -12.85 14.51
C GLN A 150 5.61 -11.81 13.42
N PHE A 151 6.47 -10.82 13.68
CA PHE A 151 6.72 -9.73 12.76
C PHE A 151 7.73 -10.12 11.67
N SER A 152 7.31 -11.04 10.80
CA SER A 152 8.15 -11.57 9.73
C SER A 152 8.69 -10.48 8.79
N HIS A 153 7.93 -9.44 8.51
CA HIS A 153 8.37 -8.33 7.65
C HIS A 153 9.74 -7.78 8.05
N ILE A 154 9.94 -7.50 9.33
CA ILE A 154 11.20 -6.89 9.81
C ILE A 154 12.26 -7.91 10.18
N PHE A 155 11.91 -9.16 10.53
CA PHE A 155 12.87 -10.17 10.97
C PHE A 155 13.28 -11.17 9.87
N SER A 156 12.46 -11.37 8.83
CA SER A 156 12.75 -12.30 7.74
C SER A 156 12.27 -11.84 6.37
N GLY A 157 11.42 -10.81 6.30
CA GLY A 157 10.82 -10.33 5.06
C GLY A 157 11.59 -9.22 4.35
N GLY A 158 12.74 -8.79 4.91
CA GLY A 158 13.59 -7.79 4.27
C GLY A 158 13.27 -6.34 4.59
N TYR A 159 12.28 -6.04 5.45
CA TYR A 159 11.87 -4.68 5.85
C TYR A 159 12.54 -4.18 7.15
N SER A 160 13.67 -4.73 7.52
CA SER A 160 14.44 -4.31 8.71
C SER A 160 14.82 -2.84 8.62
N ALA A 161 14.44 -2.04 9.62
CA ALA A 161 14.57 -0.58 9.64
C ALA A 161 13.89 0.12 8.44
N GLY A 162 12.99 -0.56 7.75
CA GLY A 162 12.35 -0.12 6.51
C GLY A 162 10.83 -0.18 6.53
N TYR A 163 10.19 -0.61 7.62
CA TYR A 163 8.74 -0.75 7.66
C TYR A 163 7.98 0.57 7.47
N TYR A 164 8.58 1.71 7.78
CA TYR A 164 8.03 3.04 7.50
C TYR A 164 7.68 3.25 6.02
N SER A 165 8.29 2.47 5.13
CA SER A 165 8.11 2.55 3.68
C SER A 165 6.64 2.44 3.25
N TYR A 166 5.84 1.59 3.90
CA TYR A 166 4.43 1.46 3.62
C TYR A 166 3.66 2.77 3.82
N LYS A 167 3.92 3.45 4.93
CA LYS A 167 3.25 4.74 5.21
C LYS A 167 3.79 5.87 4.34
N TRP A 168 5.06 5.86 4.00
CA TRP A 168 5.63 6.78 3.03
C TRP A 168 5.05 6.55 1.63
N ALA A 169 4.94 5.30 1.20
CA ALA A 169 4.35 4.96 -0.08
C ALA A 169 2.87 5.36 -0.18
N GLU A 170 2.11 5.36 0.93
CA GLU A 170 0.74 5.90 0.93
C GLU A 170 0.69 7.40 0.59
N VAL A 171 1.69 8.18 0.99
CA VAL A 171 1.80 9.59 0.59
C VAL A 171 2.08 9.69 -0.91
N LEU A 172 3.02 8.88 -1.40
CA LEU A 172 3.40 8.86 -2.81
C LEU A 172 2.24 8.40 -3.70
N ASP A 173 1.58 7.30 -3.34
CA ASP A 173 0.50 6.72 -4.15
C ASP A 173 -0.73 7.63 -4.20
N ALA A 174 -1.14 8.21 -3.08
CA ALA A 174 -2.28 9.12 -3.03
C ALA A 174 -2.06 10.37 -3.87
N ASP A 175 -0.88 11.01 -3.77
CA ASP A 175 -0.53 12.16 -4.60
C ASP A 175 -0.40 11.79 -6.07
N ALA A 176 0.24 10.65 -6.39
CA ALA A 176 0.36 10.15 -7.76
C ALA A 176 -1.02 9.82 -8.36
N PHE A 177 -1.88 9.13 -7.61
CA PHE A 177 -3.23 8.76 -8.08
C PHE A 177 -4.14 9.99 -8.25
N SER A 178 -3.91 11.07 -7.50
CA SER A 178 -4.64 12.31 -7.69
C SER A 178 -4.53 12.86 -9.12
N LEU A 179 -3.40 12.63 -9.79
CA LEU A 179 -3.22 12.99 -11.20
C LEU A 179 -4.12 12.16 -12.12
N PHE A 180 -4.26 10.85 -11.84
CA PHE A 180 -5.20 9.99 -12.58
C PHE A 180 -6.65 10.46 -12.35
N LYS A 181 -7.02 10.82 -11.13
CA LYS A 181 -8.37 11.36 -10.86
C LYS A 181 -8.65 12.66 -11.61
N GLN A 182 -7.67 13.56 -11.69
CA GLN A 182 -7.82 14.84 -12.42
C GLN A 182 -7.92 14.67 -13.93
N LYS A 183 -7.20 13.70 -14.50
CA LYS A 183 -7.11 13.51 -15.96
C LYS A 183 -7.99 12.38 -16.50
N GLY A 184 -8.59 11.61 -15.60
CA GLY A 184 -9.33 10.38 -15.89
C GLY A 184 -8.50 9.14 -15.58
N ILE A 185 -9.09 8.18 -14.85
CA ILE A 185 -8.37 6.98 -14.37
C ILE A 185 -7.86 6.08 -15.50
N PHE A 186 -8.43 6.16 -16.69
CA PHE A 186 -7.98 5.45 -17.89
C PHE A 186 -7.22 6.34 -18.89
N ASN A 187 -6.73 7.51 -18.43
CA ASN A 187 -5.96 8.39 -19.29
C ASN A 187 -4.63 7.75 -19.69
N ARG A 188 -4.47 7.51 -20.99
CA ARG A 188 -3.30 6.80 -21.55
C ARG A 188 -2.00 7.60 -21.43
N ASP A 189 -2.05 8.93 -21.46
CA ASP A 189 -0.86 9.75 -21.35
C ASP A 189 -0.32 9.73 -19.93
N VAL A 190 -1.20 9.79 -18.91
CA VAL A 190 -0.82 9.64 -17.50
C VAL A 190 -0.26 8.25 -17.25
N ALA A 191 -0.96 7.21 -17.70
CA ALA A 191 -0.50 5.82 -17.55
C ALA A 191 0.83 5.58 -18.30
N GLY A 192 0.99 6.11 -19.49
CA GLY A 192 2.23 6.06 -20.27
C GLY A 192 3.38 6.77 -19.56
N SER A 193 3.13 7.94 -18.98
CA SER A 193 4.11 8.67 -18.19
C SER A 193 4.50 7.91 -16.92
N PHE A 194 3.55 7.32 -16.19
CA PHE A 194 3.82 6.48 -15.03
C PHE A 194 4.68 5.26 -15.40
N ARG A 195 4.30 4.56 -16.46
CA ARG A 195 5.09 3.44 -17.01
C ARG A 195 6.52 3.88 -17.34
N GLN A 196 6.68 4.98 -18.10
CA GLN A 196 7.98 5.42 -18.62
C GLN A 196 8.89 5.98 -17.52
N ASN A 197 8.36 6.71 -16.55
CA ASN A 197 9.14 7.43 -15.55
C ASN A 197 9.29 6.67 -14.22
N ILE A 198 8.38 5.75 -13.92
CA ILE A 198 8.40 4.96 -12.69
C ILE A 198 8.68 3.49 -12.99
N LEU A 199 7.73 2.78 -13.62
CA LEU A 199 7.77 1.32 -13.72
C LEU A 199 8.97 0.82 -14.53
N SER A 200 9.36 1.53 -15.60
CA SER A 200 10.45 1.07 -16.46
C SER A 200 11.86 1.39 -15.93
N LYS A 201 11.97 2.21 -14.89
CA LYS A 201 13.26 2.75 -14.45
C LYS A 201 13.95 1.94 -13.38
N GLY A 202 13.21 1.19 -12.56
CA GLY A 202 13.82 0.49 -11.45
C GLY A 202 14.69 1.41 -10.59
N GLY A 203 15.85 0.93 -10.18
CA GLY A 203 16.83 1.66 -9.37
C GLY A 203 17.84 2.49 -10.16
N THR A 204 17.60 2.80 -11.43
CA THR A 204 18.57 3.50 -12.29
C THR A 204 18.78 4.96 -11.94
N GLU A 205 17.82 5.58 -11.24
CA GLU A 205 17.89 6.97 -10.80
C GLU A 205 17.27 7.09 -9.38
N HIS A 206 17.57 8.18 -8.68
CA HIS A 206 16.99 8.44 -7.38
C HIS A 206 15.46 8.54 -7.45
N PRO A 207 14.69 7.88 -6.57
CA PRO A 207 13.24 7.81 -6.62
C PRO A 207 12.54 9.16 -6.73
N MET A 208 12.97 10.16 -5.96
CA MET A 208 12.37 11.50 -6.02
C MET A 208 12.56 12.17 -7.39
N THR A 209 13.67 11.89 -8.11
CA THR A 209 13.87 12.37 -9.48
C THR A 209 12.86 11.76 -10.43
N LEU A 210 12.65 10.44 -10.34
CA LEU A 210 11.68 9.72 -11.14
C LEU A 210 10.25 10.19 -10.84
N TYR A 211 9.93 10.32 -9.55
CA TYR A 211 8.63 10.79 -9.09
C TYR A 211 8.30 12.19 -9.63
N LYS A 212 9.22 13.15 -9.47
CA LYS A 212 9.05 14.53 -9.97
C LYS A 212 8.90 14.58 -11.49
N ARG A 213 9.58 13.69 -12.21
CA ARG A 213 9.44 13.59 -13.67
C ARG A 213 8.05 13.12 -14.08
N PHE A 214 7.46 12.21 -13.33
CA PHE A 214 6.07 11.76 -13.52
C PHE A 214 5.05 12.79 -13.06
N ARG A 215 5.19 13.24 -11.80
CA ARG A 215 4.17 14.06 -11.13
C ARG A 215 4.25 15.54 -11.45
N GLY A 216 5.43 16.04 -11.82
CA GLY A 216 5.72 17.46 -12.04
C GLY A 216 6.10 18.23 -10.77
N GLN A 217 6.03 17.61 -9.61
CA GLN A 217 6.31 18.21 -8.30
C GLN A 217 6.75 17.15 -7.28
N GLU A 218 7.19 17.57 -6.11
CA GLU A 218 7.36 16.70 -4.96
C GLU A 218 6.01 16.26 -4.39
N PRO A 219 5.91 15.07 -3.77
CA PRO A 219 4.68 14.60 -3.16
C PRO A 219 4.27 15.49 -1.97
N THR A 220 2.97 15.63 -1.79
CA THR A 220 2.40 16.28 -0.60
C THR A 220 1.47 15.31 0.12
N ILE A 221 1.23 15.54 1.42
CA ILE A 221 0.32 14.70 2.20
C ILE A 221 -1.17 15.02 1.92
N ASP A 222 -1.46 16.08 1.18
CA ASP A 222 -2.82 16.57 1.01
C ASP A 222 -3.75 15.53 0.39
N ALA A 223 -3.30 14.85 -0.67
CA ALA A 223 -4.09 13.81 -1.32
C ALA A 223 -4.41 12.63 -0.38
N LEU A 224 -3.47 12.24 0.48
CA LEU A 224 -3.69 11.22 1.50
C LEU A 224 -4.71 11.67 2.55
N LEU A 225 -4.62 12.91 3.02
CA LEU A 225 -5.57 13.46 3.98
C LEU A 225 -6.99 13.55 3.40
N ILE A 226 -7.11 13.90 2.12
CA ILE A 226 -8.41 13.92 1.41
C ILE A 226 -8.94 12.49 1.28
N ARG A 227 -8.12 11.54 0.84
CA ARG A 227 -8.50 10.12 0.72
C ARG A 227 -9.03 9.54 2.04
N ASN A 228 -8.42 9.90 3.14
CA ASN A 228 -8.78 9.45 4.48
C ASN A 228 -9.92 10.26 5.14
N GLY A 229 -10.55 11.18 4.41
CA GLY A 229 -11.67 12.00 4.91
C GLY A 229 -11.28 13.01 6.00
N ILE A 230 -10.00 13.35 6.14
CA ILE A 230 -9.48 14.28 7.17
C ILE A 230 -9.50 15.73 6.63
N LYS A 231 -9.30 15.88 5.33
CA LYS A 231 -9.28 17.18 4.64
C LYS A 231 -10.31 17.18 3.50
N ASN A 232 -11.00 18.30 3.31
CA ASN A 232 -11.93 18.51 2.20
C ASN A 232 -11.22 19.12 0.99
#